data_17f38d5462c016b5e8c8c90ff0b295cf
#
_entry.id   17f38d5462c016b5e8c8c90ff0b295cf
#
_cell.length_a   1.000
_cell.length_b   1.000
_cell.length_c   1.000
_cell.angle_alpha   90.00
_cell.angle_beta   90.00
_cell.angle_gamma   90.00
#
_symmetry.space_group_name_H-M   'P 1'
#
loop_
_entity.id
_entity.type
_entity.pdbx_description
1 polymer ?
#
loop_
_entity_poly.entity_id
_entity_poly.type
_entity_poly.pdbx_seq_one_letter_code
_entity_poly.pdbx_strand_id
1 'polypeptide(L)'
;MITADDVDAVLVTSWGPTHAEHVLTAIAAGKPVFCEKPLATTAEDCLRIIEAEIAHGRRLVQVGFMRRYDAGYRQLKQVIDAGRIGAPLIVHCAHRNPTVPESYTSAMAALDTAVHEVDVLRWLLDDEIVSTQVVTPRATSKRFAHLKDPQIMLFETAKGVRIDLEVFVNCQYGYDIQCEAVGEEGLVRLPDPAAVGVRTAGRHSTEVLTDWVGRFKEAFDTEFREWIAGIAAGDEPTGPSAWDGYAATVITAATVEALESGHIIATDLKPRPAFYGGAA
;
A
#
# COMPACT_ATOMS: atom_id res chain seq x y z
N MET A 1 -10.58 9.23 26.16
CA MET A 1 -10.92 9.98 24.93
C MET A 1 -11.67 9.09 23.92
N ILE A 2 -11.14 7.97 23.45
CA ILE A 2 -11.81 7.10 22.43
C ILE A 2 -13.24 6.72 22.84
N THR A 3 -13.48 6.42 24.10
CA THR A 3 -14.77 5.97 24.65
C THR A 3 -15.70 7.12 25.08
N ALA A 4 -15.34 8.38 24.87
CA ALA A 4 -16.16 9.53 25.28
C ALA A 4 -17.40 9.67 24.38
N ASP A 5 -18.54 10.03 24.96
CA ASP A 5 -19.84 10.09 24.25
C ASP A 5 -19.90 11.16 23.15
N ASP A 6 -19.04 12.18 23.23
CA ASP A 6 -18.89 13.27 22.27
C ASP A 6 -17.87 13.00 21.15
N VAL A 7 -17.39 11.76 21.03
CA VAL A 7 -16.50 11.32 19.95
C VAL A 7 -17.26 10.37 19.04
N ASP A 8 -17.49 10.75 17.78
CA ASP A 8 -18.24 9.95 16.80
C ASP A 8 -17.35 8.97 16.00
N ALA A 9 -16.09 9.32 15.81
CA ALA A 9 -15.12 8.52 15.05
C ALA A 9 -13.69 8.77 15.55
N VAL A 10 -12.76 7.86 15.23
CA VAL A 10 -11.39 7.89 15.73
C VAL A 10 -10.40 7.86 14.56
N LEU A 11 -9.39 8.75 14.60
CA LEU A 11 -8.22 8.68 13.73
C LEU A 11 -7.03 8.18 14.55
N VAL A 12 -6.43 7.06 14.13
CA VAL A 12 -5.22 6.48 14.70
C VAL A 12 -4.05 6.80 13.77
N THR A 13 -3.27 7.80 14.12
CA THR A 13 -2.06 8.26 13.40
C THR A 13 -0.85 8.27 14.33
N SER A 14 -0.89 7.44 15.37
CA SER A 14 0.15 7.31 16.37
C SER A 14 1.32 6.44 15.87
N TRP A 15 2.23 6.10 16.74
CA TRP A 15 3.31 5.16 16.42
C TRP A 15 2.76 3.74 16.20
N GLY A 16 3.15 3.09 15.09
CA GLY A 16 2.62 1.80 14.63
C GLY A 16 2.40 0.72 15.69
N PRO A 17 3.33 0.47 16.64
CA PRO A 17 3.12 -0.50 17.72
C PRO A 17 1.93 -0.22 18.65
N THR A 18 1.39 1.00 18.67
CA THR A 18 0.21 1.36 19.48
C THR A 18 -1.11 1.26 18.72
N HIS A 19 -1.08 1.02 17.40
CA HIS A 19 -2.27 1.01 16.56
C HIS A 19 -3.28 -0.03 17.02
N ALA A 20 -2.84 -1.27 17.25
CA ALA A 20 -3.73 -2.38 17.62
C ALA A 20 -4.57 -2.07 18.88
N GLU A 21 -3.94 -1.51 19.92
CA GLU A 21 -4.63 -1.15 21.16
C GLU A 21 -5.73 -0.10 20.91
N HIS A 22 -5.41 0.94 20.15
CA HIS A 22 -6.34 2.03 19.87
C HIS A 22 -7.48 1.58 18.96
N VAL A 23 -7.19 0.78 17.92
CA VAL A 23 -8.20 0.23 17.02
C VAL A 23 -9.15 -0.72 17.76
N LEU A 24 -8.63 -1.63 18.58
CA LEU A 24 -9.45 -2.53 19.40
C LEU A 24 -10.34 -1.77 20.39
N THR A 25 -9.82 -0.69 20.98
CA THR A 25 -10.60 0.17 21.88
C THR A 25 -11.74 0.88 21.13
N ALA A 26 -11.50 1.33 19.89
CA ALA A 26 -12.53 1.96 19.06
C ALA A 26 -13.62 0.97 18.66
N ILE A 27 -13.24 -0.26 18.25
CA ILE A 27 -14.18 -1.34 17.92
C ILE A 27 -15.04 -1.69 19.13
N ALA A 28 -14.45 -1.85 20.31
CA ALA A 28 -15.19 -2.15 21.56
C ALA A 28 -16.17 -1.02 21.94
N ALA A 29 -15.87 0.23 21.55
CA ALA A 29 -16.78 1.37 21.72
C ALA A 29 -17.81 1.51 20.58
N GLY A 30 -17.78 0.63 19.56
CA GLY A 30 -18.67 0.69 18.38
C GLY A 30 -18.41 1.88 17.47
N LYS A 31 -17.20 2.47 17.50
CA LYS A 31 -16.86 3.69 16.76
C LYS A 31 -16.09 3.38 15.49
N PRO A 32 -16.46 4.00 14.34
CA PRO A 32 -15.65 3.98 13.15
C PRO A 32 -14.24 4.46 13.44
N VAL A 33 -13.23 3.73 12.89
CA VAL A 33 -11.83 4.06 13.10
C VAL A 33 -11.07 4.04 11.77
N PHE A 34 -10.41 5.15 11.48
CA PHE A 34 -9.38 5.23 10.46
C PHE A 34 -8.03 4.97 11.12
N CYS A 35 -7.29 4.00 10.63
CA CYS A 35 -5.98 3.67 11.13
C CYS A 35 -4.94 3.84 10.03
N GLU A 36 -3.92 4.68 10.26
CA GLU A 36 -2.76 4.76 9.38
C GLU A 36 -2.07 3.40 9.26
N LYS A 37 -1.38 3.21 8.13
CA LYS A 37 -0.58 2.01 7.93
C LYS A 37 0.68 2.01 8.86
N PRO A 38 1.14 0.82 9.27
CA PRO A 38 0.49 -0.48 9.15
C PRO A 38 -0.71 -0.59 10.12
N LEU A 39 -1.71 -1.39 9.79
CA LEU A 39 -2.84 -1.63 10.72
C LEU A 39 -2.36 -2.06 12.10
N ALA A 40 -1.38 -2.96 12.12
CA ALA A 40 -0.60 -3.35 13.29
C ALA A 40 0.78 -3.85 12.82
N THR A 41 1.73 -3.95 13.75
CA THR A 41 3.10 -4.37 13.43
C THR A 41 3.29 -5.89 13.35
N THR A 42 2.29 -6.68 13.76
CA THR A 42 2.31 -8.13 13.69
C THR A 42 1.03 -8.67 13.03
N ALA A 43 1.15 -9.81 12.35
CA ALA A 43 0.00 -10.51 11.78
C ALA A 43 -1.00 -10.96 12.86
N GLU A 44 -0.51 -11.32 14.05
CA GLU A 44 -1.34 -11.72 15.18
C GLU A 44 -2.23 -10.58 15.66
N ASP A 45 -1.68 -9.38 15.83
CA ASP A 45 -2.47 -8.21 16.22
C ASP A 45 -3.47 -7.80 15.15
N CYS A 46 -3.11 -7.91 13.87
CA CYS A 46 -4.07 -7.69 12.77
C CYS A 46 -5.23 -8.69 12.84
N LEU A 47 -4.96 -9.97 13.12
CA LEU A 47 -6.01 -10.99 13.28
C LEU A 47 -6.90 -10.71 14.49
N ARG A 48 -6.36 -10.25 15.61
CA ARG A 48 -7.16 -9.82 16.77
C ARG A 48 -8.13 -8.70 16.42
N ILE A 49 -7.68 -7.73 15.60
CA ILE A 49 -8.53 -6.64 15.10
C ILE A 49 -9.65 -7.21 14.21
N ILE A 50 -9.32 -8.10 13.28
CA ILE A 50 -10.28 -8.76 12.39
C ILE A 50 -11.33 -9.54 13.20
N GLU A 51 -10.90 -10.34 14.17
CA GLU A 51 -11.78 -11.11 15.03
C GLU A 51 -12.71 -10.20 15.86
N ALA A 52 -12.21 -9.11 16.39
CA ALA A 52 -12.99 -8.12 17.12
C ALA A 52 -14.05 -7.45 16.23
N GLU A 53 -13.69 -7.10 15.00
CA GLU A 53 -14.61 -6.47 14.04
C GLU A 53 -15.70 -7.45 13.58
N ILE A 54 -15.35 -8.73 13.32
CA ILE A 54 -16.31 -9.80 13.02
C ILE A 54 -17.26 -10.03 14.19
N ALA A 55 -16.73 -10.09 15.42
CA ALA A 55 -17.54 -10.28 16.63
C ALA A 55 -18.49 -9.09 16.88
N HIS A 56 -18.08 -7.88 16.51
CA HIS A 56 -18.93 -6.67 16.57
C HIS A 56 -20.08 -6.73 15.55
N GLY A 57 -19.89 -7.46 14.43
CA GLY A 57 -20.90 -7.67 13.39
C GLY A 57 -21.09 -6.53 12.40
N ARG A 58 -20.23 -5.48 12.45
CA ARG A 58 -20.22 -4.35 11.53
C ARG A 58 -18.80 -3.94 11.21
N ARG A 59 -18.53 -3.57 9.95
CA ARG A 59 -17.24 -3.00 9.56
C ARG A 59 -17.09 -1.60 10.16
N LEU A 60 -16.01 -1.38 10.89
CA LEU A 60 -15.68 -0.14 11.55
C LEU A 60 -14.30 0.39 11.14
N VAL A 61 -13.40 -0.49 10.69
CA VAL A 61 -12.00 -0.17 10.42
C VAL A 61 -11.79 0.18 8.95
N GLN A 62 -11.12 1.30 8.71
CA GLN A 62 -10.50 1.63 7.44
C GLN A 62 -9.01 1.87 7.65
N VAL A 63 -8.18 1.28 6.79
CA VAL A 63 -6.71 1.44 6.82
C VAL A 63 -6.27 2.52 5.83
N GLY A 64 -5.32 3.36 6.22
CA GLY A 64 -4.82 4.49 5.44
C GLY A 64 -3.94 4.07 4.26
N PHE A 65 -4.53 3.41 3.26
CA PHE A 65 -3.88 3.11 1.98
C PHE A 65 -4.35 4.09 0.90
N MET A 66 -3.82 5.31 0.95
CA MET A 66 -4.23 6.45 0.13
C MET A 66 -4.15 6.20 -1.38
N ARG A 67 -3.34 5.23 -1.86
CA ARG A 67 -3.18 5.01 -3.31
C ARG A 67 -4.46 4.52 -3.99
N ARG A 68 -5.37 3.86 -3.27
CA ARG A 68 -6.69 3.49 -3.80
C ARG A 68 -7.59 4.71 -4.09
N TYR A 69 -7.18 5.89 -3.61
CA TYR A 69 -7.88 7.18 -3.82
C TYR A 69 -7.15 8.09 -4.82
N ASP A 70 -5.97 7.69 -5.29
CA ASP A 70 -5.24 8.40 -6.34
C ASP A 70 -5.97 8.27 -7.69
N ALA A 71 -6.17 9.39 -8.37
CA ALA A 71 -6.90 9.43 -9.63
C ALA A 71 -6.27 8.55 -10.72
N GLY A 72 -4.94 8.48 -10.77
CA GLY A 72 -4.21 7.64 -11.70
C GLY A 72 -4.45 6.15 -11.43
N TYR A 73 -4.30 5.71 -10.19
CA TYR A 73 -4.57 4.32 -9.81
C TYR A 73 -6.04 3.92 -10.00
N ARG A 74 -7.00 4.83 -9.72
CA ARG A 74 -8.42 4.58 -10.00
C ARG A 74 -8.68 4.41 -11.50
N GLN A 75 -8.00 5.17 -12.36
CA GLN A 75 -8.10 5.01 -13.81
C GLN A 75 -7.48 3.68 -14.28
N LEU A 76 -6.32 3.28 -13.73
CA LEU A 76 -5.75 1.96 -13.99
C LEU A 76 -6.77 0.85 -13.67
N LYS A 77 -7.34 0.89 -12.46
CA LYS A 77 -8.36 -0.07 -12.01
C LYS A 77 -9.53 -0.15 -12.99
N GLN A 78 -10.07 1.00 -13.41
CA GLN A 78 -11.17 1.04 -14.38
C GLN A 78 -10.82 0.38 -15.71
N VAL A 79 -9.59 0.56 -16.21
CA VAL A 79 -9.13 -0.04 -17.48
C VAL A 79 -8.99 -1.55 -17.33
N ILE A 80 -8.44 -2.03 -16.21
CA ILE A 80 -8.27 -3.46 -15.93
C ILE A 80 -9.64 -4.13 -15.74
N ASP A 81 -10.51 -3.57 -14.90
CA ASP A 81 -11.84 -4.13 -14.62
C ASP A 81 -12.75 -4.17 -15.88
N ALA A 82 -12.56 -3.21 -16.78
CA ALA A 82 -13.28 -3.20 -18.06
C ALA A 82 -12.72 -4.20 -19.09
N GLY A 83 -11.67 -4.96 -18.73
CA GLY A 83 -11.04 -5.96 -19.61
C GLY A 83 -10.32 -5.37 -20.84
N ARG A 84 -10.01 -4.06 -20.85
CA ARG A 84 -9.49 -3.36 -22.03
C ARG A 84 -8.08 -3.77 -22.46
N ILE A 85 -7.34 -4.43 -21.57
CA ILE A 85 -5.99 -4.95 -21.85
C ILE A 85 -5.97 -6.49 -21.93
N GLY A 86 -7.14 -7.15 -21.89
CA GLY A 86 -7.22 -8.59 -21.68
C GLY A 86 -6.84 -8.99 -20.24
N ALA A 87 -6.53 -10.25 -19.99
CA ALA A 87 -6.09 -10.70 -18.68
C ALA A 87 -4.71 -10.10 -18.36
N PRO A 88 -4.50 -9.49 -17.17
CA PRO A 88 -3.17 -9.05 -16.74
C PRO A 88 -2.19 -10.22 -16.63
N LEU A 89 -0.98 -10.03 -17.11
CA LEU A 89 0.08 -11.05 -17.12
C LEU A 89 1.29 -10.64 -16.29
N ILE A 90 1.72 -9.37 -16.44
CA ILE A 90 2.90 -8.82 -15.79
C ILE A 90 2.58 -7.41 -15.30
N VAL A 91 3.10 -7.05 -14.13
CA VAL A 91 3.06 -5.67 -13.63
C VAL A 91 4.46 -5.20 -13.27
N HIS A 92 4.86 -4.06 -13.80
CA HIS A 92 6.11 -3.38 -13.52
C HIS A 92 5.87 -2.18 -12.63
N CYS A 93 6.58 -2.11 -11.51
CA CYS A 93 6.44 -1.00 -10.55
C CYS A 93 7.80 -0.44 -10.15
N ALA A 94 7.80 0.86 -9.86
CA ALA A 94 8.94 1.50 -9.20
C ALA A 94 8.46 2.42 -8.08
N HIS A 95 9.16 2.35 -6.95
CA HIS A 95 9.01 3.27 -5.83
C HIS A 95 10.37 3.87 -5.49
N ARG A 96 10.57 5.11 -5.89
CA ARG A 96 11.85 5.79 -5.75
C ARG A 96 11.72 7.00 -4.86
N ASN A 97 12.57 7.07 -3.84
CA ASN A 97 12.71 8.24 -2.97
C ASN A 97 14.08 8.89 -3.23
N PRO A 98 14.19 10.23 -3.20
CA PRO A 98 15.46 10.90 -3.38
C PRO A 98 16.47 10.52 -2.30
N THR A 99 16.02 10.38 -1.05
CA THR A 99 16.81 9.97 0.11
C THR A 99 15.91 9.50 1.24
N VAL A 100 16.51 8.79 2.20
CA VAL A 100 15.87 8.37 3.47
C VAL A 100 16.75 8.79 4.65
N PRO A 101 16.21 8.88 5.88
CA PRO A 101 17.01 9.17 7.07
C PRO A 101 17.97 8.01 7.40
N GLU A 102 19.03 8.29 8.16
CA GLU A 102 20.02 7.30 8.57
C GLU A 102 19.43 6.15 9.41
N SER A 103 18.33 6.41 10.11
CA SER A 103 17.59 5.40 10.88
C SER A 103 16.81 4.41 10.02
N TYR A 104 16.68 4.65 8.71
CA TYR A 104 16.00 3.74 7.80
C TYR A 104 16.77 2.42 7.66
N THR A 105 16.08 1.29 7.66
CA THR A 105 16.68 -0.05 7.56
C THR A 105 16.32 -0.72 6.23
N SER A 106 17.10 -1.75 5.84
CA SER A 106 16.79 -2.51 4.62
C SER A 106 15.43 -3.20 4.68
N ALA A 107 14.96 -3.60 5.86
CA ALA A 107 13.63 -4.17 6.06
C ALA A 107 12.50 -3.13 5.84
N MET A 108 12.74 -1.86 6.13
CA MET A 108 11.77 -0.79 5.93
C MET A 108 11.45 -0.57 4.44
N ALA A 109 12.31 -1.02 3.53
CA ALA A 109 11.99 -1.02 2.10
C ALA A 109 10.73 -1.86 1.80
N ALA A 110 10.51 -2.95 2.54
CA ALA A 110 9.28 -3.75 2.47
C ALA A 110 8.20 -3.19 3.40
N LEU A 111 8.52 -3.01 4.69
CA LEU A 111 7.54 -2.72 5.75
C LEU A 111 6.92 -1.33 5.68
N ASP A 112 7.66 -0.33 5.19
CA ASP A 112 7.23 1.07 5.19
C ASP A 112 7.03 1.63 3.78
N THR A 113 7.85 1.19 2.82
CA THR A 113 7.83 1.70 1.44
C THR A 113 6.97 0.80 0.54
N ALA A 114 7.33 -0.46 0.30
CA ALA A 114 6.63 -1.36 -0.61
C ALA A 114 5.23 -1.78 -0.11
N VAL A 115 4.90 -1.58 1.16
CA VAL A 115 3.57 -1.85 1.72
C VAL A 115 2.46 -1.14 0.95
N HIS A 116 2.74 0.02 0.37
CA HIS A 116 1.80 0.75 -0.47
C HIS A 116 1.57 0.06 -1.82
N GLU A 117 2.61 -0.49 -2.43
CA GLU A 117 2.50 -1.27 -3.66
C GLU A 117 1.78 -2.60 -3.37
N VAL A 118 2.13 -3.27 -2.30
CA VAL A 118 1.47 -4.52 -1.88
C VAL A 118 -0.04 -4.35 -1.79
N ASP A 119 -0.51 -3.28 -1.12
CA ASP A 119 -1.94 -3.01 -1.01
C ASP A 119 -2.58 -2.67 -2.36
N VAL A 120 -2.03 -1.68 -3.08
CA VAL A 120 -2.66 -1.20 -4.30
C VAL A 120 -2.65 -2.24 -5.42
N LEU A 121 -1.63 -3.11 -5.50
CA LEU A 121 -1.53 -4.16 -6.51
C LEU A 121 -2.54 -5.28 -6.26
N ARG A 122 -2.76 -5.70 -5.02
CA ARG A 122 -3.82 -6.63 -4.65
C ARG A 122 -5.19 -6.08 -5.05
N TRP A 123 -5.43 -4.79 -4.79
CA TRP A 123 -6.66 -4.11 -5.18
C TRP A 123 -6.79 -3.96 -6.70
N LEU A 124 -5.74 -3.57 -7.42
CA LEU A 124 -5.77 -3.42 -8.88
C LEU A 124 -6.12 -4.73 -9.59
N LEU A 125 -5.49 -5.83 -9.16
CA LEU A 125 -5.62 -7.14 -9.79
C LEU A 125 -6.80 -7.96 -9.27
N ASP A 126 -7.44 -7.51 -8.19
CA ASP A 126 -8.42 -8.31 -7.44
C ASP A 126 -7.90 -9.74 -7.22
N ASP A 127 -6.69 -9.82 -6.66
CA ASP A 127 -5.96 -11.09 -6.49
C ASP A 127 -4.99 -11.01 -5.30
N GLU A 128 -4.69 -12.15 -4.69
CA GLU A 128 -3.78 -12.22 -3.54
C GLU A 128 -2.36 -12.58 -3.96
N ILE A 129 -1.37 -11.94 -3.35
CA ILE A 129 0.05 -12.25 -3.53
C ILE A 129 0.36 -13.51 -2.71
N VAL A 130 0.83 -14.57 -3.37
CA VAL A 130 1.07 -15.89 -2.77
C VAL A 130 2.54 -16.20 -2.54
N SER A 131 3.46 -15.49 -3.19
CA SER A 131 4.89 -15.65 -2.95
C SER A 131 5.65 -14.36 -3.21
N THR A 132 6.81 -14.24 -2.57
CA THR A 132 7.73 -13.11 -2.71
C THR A 132 9.18 -13.56 -2.77
N GLN A 133 9.99 -12.83 -3.52
CA GLN A 133 11.44 -12.96 -3.58
C GLN A 133 12.08 -11.58 -3.63
N VAL A 134 13.25 -11.40 -3.03
CA VAL A 134 14.00 -10.14 -3.10
C VAL A 134 15.35 -10.37 -3.75
N VAL A 135 15.65 -9.58 -4.77
CA VAL A 135 16.93 -9.51 -5.44
C VAL A 135 17.59 -8.17 -5.14
N THR A 136 18.81 -8.20 -4.66
CA THR A 136 19.60 -7.00 -4.39
C THR A 136 20.61 -6.79 -5.51
N PRO A 137 20.44 -5.78 -6.38
CA PRO A 137 21.42 -5.44 -7.41
C PRO A 137 22.67 -4.78 -6.80
N ARG A 138 23.57 -4.30 -7.65
CA ARG A 138 24.71 -3.50 -7.18
C ARG A 138 24.23 -2.31 -6.35
N ALA A 139 24.73 -2.20 -5.12
CA ALA A 139 24.36 -1.14 -4.20
C ALA A 139 24.78 0.25 -4.71
N THR A 140 23.92 1.25 -4.52
CA THR A 140 24.28 2.65 -4.78
C THR A 140 25.36 3.15 -3.82
N SER A 141 26.25 4.00 -4.31
CA SER A 141 27.23 4.68 -3.46
C SER A 141 26.61 5.78 -2.59
N LYS A 142 25.34 6.11 -2.82
CA LYS A 142 24.61 7.15 -2.09
C LYS A 142 23.85 6.64 -0.88
N ARG A 143 23.81 5.33 -0.69
CA ARG A 143 23.16 4.70 0.49
C ARG A 143 23.95 4.87 1.75
N PHE A 144 23.32 4.75 2.90
CA PHE A 144 23.99 4.48 4.16
C PHE A 144 24.59 3.05 4.12
N ALA A 145 25.74 2.84 4.76
CA ALA A 145 26.51 1.61 4.62
C ALA A 145 25.75 0.33 5.01
N HIS A 146 24.79 0.44 5.93
CA HIS A 146 23.98 -0.66 6.43
C HIS A 146 22.79 -1.02 5.51
N LEU A 147 22.47 -0.20 4.50
CA LEU A 147 21.34 -0.45 3.63
C LEU A 147 21.71 -1.37 2.46
N LYS A 148 20.80 -2.28 2.12
CA LYS A 148 20.74 -2.95 0.82
C LYS A 148 19.82 -2.09 -0.08
N ASP A 149 20.39 -1.23 -0.93
CA ASP A 149 19.65 -0.26 -1.75
C ASP A 149 20.34 -0.10 -3.13
N PRO A 150 19.60 -0.26 -4.24
CA PRO A 150 18.18 -0.58 -4.35
C PRO A 150 17.85 -2.06 -4.10
N GLN A 151 16.53 -2.37 -4.01
CA GLN A 151 16.00 -3.73 -3.94
C GLN A 151 15.02 -3.96 -5.09
N ILE A 152 14.94 -5.18 -5.60
CA ILE A 152 13.91 -5.62 -6.55
C ILE A 152 13.11 -6.71 -5.85
N MET A 153 11.82 -6.45 -5.64
CA MET A 153 10.88 -7.37 -5.03
C MET A 153 10.06 -8.02 -6.14
N LEU A 154 10.08 -9.35 -6.21
CA LEU A 154 9.33 -10.13 -7.18
C LEU A 154 8.17 -10.81 -6.46
N PHE A 155 6.96 -10.60 -6.96
CA PHE A 155 5.77 -11.23 -6.40
C PHE A 155 5.08 -12.11 -7.45
N GLU A 156 4.37 -13.11 -6.96
CA GLU A 156 3.45 -13.91 -7.74
C GLU A 156 2.07 -13.86 -7.08
N THR A 157 1.03 -13.68 -7.91
CA THR A 157 -0.34 -13.73 -7.44
C THR A 157 -0.94 -15.12 -7.58
N ALA A 158 -2.06 -15.37 -6.90
CA ALA A 158 -2.76 -16.66 -6.98
C ALA A 158 -3.23 -17.01 -8.40
N LYS A 159 -3.56 -16.01 -9.23
CA LYS A 159 -3.92 -16.17 -10.66
C LYS A 159 -2.70 -16.26 -11.58
N GLY A 160 -1.47 -16.20 -11.03
CA GLY A 160 -0.21 -16.37 -11.78
C GLY A 160 0.33 -15.08 -12.39
N VAL A 161 -0.20 -13.90 -12.06
CA VAL A 161 0.38 -12.62 -12.50
C VAL A 161 1.74 -12.44 -11.83
N ARG A 162 2.75 -12.05 -12.61
CA ARG A 162 4.09 -11.73 -12.12
C ARG A 162 4.24 -10.22 -11.93
N ILE A 163 4.83 -9.84 -10.80
CA ILE A 163 5.04 -8.44 -10.46
C ILE A 163 6.52 -8.25 -10.15
N ASP A 164 7.14 -7.25 -10.74
CA ASP A 164 8.42 -6.73 -10.31
C ASP A 164 8.25 -5.32 -9.75
N LEU A 165 8.81 -5.09 -8.58
CA LEU A 165 8.80 -3.81 -7.88
C LEU A 165 10.24 -3.40 -7.56
N GLU A 166 10.72 -2.35 -8.24
CA GLU A 166 11.95 -1.66 -7.85
C GLU A 166 11.66 -0.73 -6.67
N VAL A 167 12.37 -0.93 -5.56
CA VAL A 167 12.41 0.02 -4.43
C VAL A 167 13.80 0.62 -4.37
N PHE A 168 13.91 1.93 -4.62
CA PHE A 168 15.16 2.66 -4.62
C PHE A 168 15.05 3.92 -3.76
N VAL A 169 15.47 3.81 -2.50
CA VAL A 169 15.22 4.86 -1.50
C VAL A 169 16.31 5.94 -1.41
N ASN A 170 17.36 5.87 -2.24
CA ASN A 170 18.38 6.92 -2.39
C ASN A 170 18.70 7.21 -3.86
N CYS A 171 17.67 7.36 -4.70
CA CYS A 171 17.81 7.56 -6.14
C CYS A 171 18.36 8.94 -6.52
N GLN A 172 18.31 9.92 -5.63
CA GLN A 172 18.84 11.29 -5.74
C GLN A 172 18.10 12.23 -6.69
N TYR A 173 17.34 11.75 -7.67
CA TYR A 173 16.76 12.61 -8.69
C TYR A 173 15.33 13.10 -8.37
N GLY A 174 14.63 12.47 -7.44
CA GLY A 174 13.29 12.86 -7.07
C GLY A 174 12.45 11.74 -6.48
N TYR A 175 11.17 12.03 -6.25
CA TYR A 175 10.16 11.06 -5.84
C TYR A 175 9.41 10.56 -7.08
N ASP A 176 9.52 9.28 -7.37
CA ASP A 176 9.02 8.72 -8.63
C ASP A 176 8.30 7.38 -8.38
N ILE A 177 7.00 7.38 -8.66
CA ILE A 177 6.12 6.21 -8.51
C ILE A 177 5.62 5.79 -9.88
N GLN A 178 5.95 4.57 -10.28
CA GLN A 178 5.56 4.00 -11.56
C GLN A 178 4.78 2.71 -11.35
N CYS A 179 3.79 2.48 -12.21
CA CYS A 179 3.04 1.24 -12.29
C CYS A 179 2.56 1.05 -13.73
N GLU A 180 2.91 -0.07 -14.33
CA GLU A 180 2.47 -0.48 -15.66
C GLU A 180 1.97 -1.93 -15.60
N ALA A 181 0.74 -2.16 -16.02
CA ALA A 181 0.15 -3.49 -16.14
C ALA A 181 0.08 -3.89 -17.63
N VAL A 182 0.70 -5.01 -17.97
CA VAL A 182 0.72 -5.61 -19.28
C VAL A 182 -0.25 -6.80 -19.30
N GLY A 183 -1.21 -6.77 -20.18
CA GLY A 183 -2.19 -7.84 -20.40
C GLY A 183 -2.04 -8.48 -21.79
N GLU A 184 -2.92 -9.43 -22.08
CA GLU A 184 -2.90 -10.20 -23.34
C GLU A 184 -3.13 -9.32 -24.58
N GLU A 185 -3.88 -8.22 -24.46
CA GLU A 185 -4.33 -7.39 -25.59
C GLU A 185 -3.77 -5.96 -25.54
N GLY A 186 -3.06 -5.58 -24.48
CA GLY A 186 -2.54 -4.23 -24.35
C GLY A 186 -1.87 -3.99 -23.01
N LEU A 187 -1.56 -2.73 -22.75
CA LEU A 187 -1.00 -2.27 -21.47
C LEU A 187 -1.69 -1.01 -20.99
N VAL A 188 -1.63 -0.80 -19.69
CA VAL A 188 -2.02 0.46 -19.05
C VAL A 188 -0.96 0.86 -18.02
N ARG A 189 -0.63 2.15 -17.93
CA ARG A 189 0.37 2.66 -17.00
C ARG A 189 -0.08 3.94 -16.32
N LEU A 190 0.46 4.22 -15.15
CA LEU A 190 0.31 5.51 -14.50
C LEU A 190 0.87 6.61 -15.41
N PRO A 191 0.16 7.75 -15.51
CA PRO A 191 0.73 8.93 -16.16
C PRO A 191 1.85 9.49 -15.28
N ASP A 192 2.82 10.14 -15.93
CA ASP A 192 3.74 11.02 -15.19
C ASP A 192 2.94 12.12 -14.49
N PRO A 193 3.33 12.55 -13.29
CA PRO A 193 2.69 13.69 -12.64
C PRO A 193 2.70 14.91 -13.55
N ALA A 194 1.59 15.63 -13.58
CA ALA A 194 1.48 16.86 -14.38
C ALA A 194 2.54 17.87 -13.92
N ALA A 195 3.39 18.32 -14.85
CA ALA A 195 4.44 19.29 -14.58
C ALA A 195 4.49 20.35 -15.69
N VAL A 196 4.88 21.57 -15.31
CA VAL A 196 5.07 22.65 -16.26
C VAL A 196 6.34 22.41 -17.07
N GLY A 197 6.22 22.42 -18.40
CA GLY A 197 7.36 22.36 -19.30
C GLY A 197 8.06 23.72 -19.42
N VAL A 198 9.35 23.78 -19.09
CA VAL A 198 10.18 24.98 -19.20
C VAL A 198 11.08 24.87 -20.43
N ARG A 199 11.04 25.90 -21.31
CA ARG A 199 11.93 26.00 -22.45
C ARG A 199 12.82 27.23 -22.27
N THR A 200 14.12 27.00 -22.08
CA THR A 200 15.13 28.07 -21.90
C THR A 200 16.48 27.60 -22.43
N ALA A 201 17.28 28.50 -22.96
CA ALA A 201 18.62 28.21 -23.46
C ALA A 201 18.72 27.02 -24.43
N GLY A 202 17.71 26.84 -25.31
CA GLY A 202 17.65 25.72 -26.26
C GLY A 202 17.33 24.36 -25.65
N ARG A 203 16.86 24.28 -24.38
CA ARG A 203 16.50 23.07 -23.66
C ARG A 203 15.02 23.08 -23.33
N HIS A 204 14.48 21.87 -23.19
CA HIS A 204 13.16 21.61 -22.61
C HIS A 204 13.31 20.71 -21.39
N SER A 205 12.72 21.10 -20.26
CA SER A 205 12.74 20.34 -19.00
C SER A 205 11.40 20.42 -18.31
N THR A 206 11.10 19.39 -17.51
CA THR A 206 10.00 19.34 -16.56
C THR A 206 10.57 19.06 -15.17
N GLU A 207 9.94 19.59 -14.13
CA GLU A 207 10.34 19.29 -12.77
C GLU A 207 9.88 17.87 -12.39
N VAL A 208 10.68 17.18 -11.58
CA VAL A 208 10.35 15.93 -10.93
C VAL A 208 9.97 16.24 -9.48
N LEU A 209 8.92 15.62 -8.97
CA LEU A 209 8.52 15.78 -7.57
C LEU A 209 9.66 15.34 -6.65
N THR A 210 9.81 15.99 -5.51
CA THR A 210 10.89 15.71 -4.54
C THR A 210 10.41 14.92 -3.31
N ASP A 211 9.09 14.82 -3.13
CA ASP A 211 8.49 14.12 -1.99
C ASP A 211 7.12 13.53 -2.34
N TRP A 212 6.61 12.70 -1.42
CA TRP A 212 5.30 12.06 -1.52
C TRP A 212 4.13 13.04 -1.34
N VAL A 213 4.34 14.16 -0.63
CA VAL A 213 3.27 15.11 -0.32
C VAL A 213 2.73 15.72 -1.62
N GLY A 214 3.64 16.20 -2.47
CA GLY A 214 3.27 16.73 -3.78
C GLY A 214 2.57 15.70 -4.68
N ARG A 215 2.93 14.41 -4.53
CA ARG A 215 2.37 13.33 -5.37
C ARG A 215 0.99 12.85 -4.90
N PHE A 216 0.76 12.77 -3.60
CA PHE A 216 -0.42 12.08 -3.06
C PHE A 216 -1.35 12.95 -2.21
N LYS A 217 -1.12 14.27 -2.11
CA LYS A 217 -1.99 15.16 -1.33
C LYS A 217 -3.47 15.01 -1.69
N GLU A 218 -3.79 14.99 -2.98
CA GLU A 218 -5.18 14.85 -3.43
C GLU A 218 -5.79 13.48 -3.10
N ALA A 219 -4.96 12.44 -3.07
CA ALA A 219 -5.38 11.10 -2.67
C ALA A 219 -5.76 11.07 -1.19
N PHE A 220 -4.93 11.65 -0.30
CA PHE A 220 -5.26 11.81 1.12
C PHE A 220 -6.52 12.65 1.34
N ASP A 221 -6.64 13.80 0.66
CA ASP A 221 -7.82 14.66 0.76
C ASP A 221 -9.09 13.91 0.33
N THR A 222 -9.00 13.05 -0.70
CA THR A 222 -10.12 12.24 -1.19
C THR A 222 -10.45 11.12 -0.23
N GLU A 223 -9.46 10.41 0.28
CA GLU A 223 -9.60 9.34 1.27
C GLU A 223 -10.37 9.80 2.51
N PHE A 224 -9.89 10.88 3.13
CA PHE A 224 -10.56 11.44 4.32
C PHE A 224 -11.95 11.99 4.02
N ARG A 225 -12.13 12.66 2.89
CA ARG A 225 -13.45 13.18 2.49
C ARG A 225 -14.47 12.06 2.30
N GLU A 226 -14.10 10.98 1.61
CA GLU A 226 -14.98 9.85 1.38
C GLU A 226 -15.27 9.11 2.69
N TRP A 227 -14.27 8.89 3.55
CA TRP A 227 -14.44 8.26 4.84
C TRP A 227 -15.37 9.07 5.77
N ILE A 228 -15.15 10.37 5.92
CA ILE A 228 -16.00 11.25 6.73
C ILE A 228 -17.43 11.30 6.19
N ALA A 229 -17.60 11.40 4.87
CA ALA A 229 -18.93 11.42 4.26
C ALA A 229 -19.70 10.12 4.51
N GLY A 230 -19.05 8.96 4.42
CA GLY A 230 -19.65 7.67 4.75
C GLY A 230 -20.09 7.58 6.20
N ILE A 231 -19.25 8.01 7.15
CA ILE A 231 -19.61 8.05 8.57
C ILE A 231 -20.79 8.95 8.82
N ALA A 232 -20.81 10.15 8.24
CA ALA A 232 -21.91 11.10 8.39
C ALA A 232 -23.24 10.57 7.83
N ALA A 233 -23.18 9.69 6.81
CA ALA A 233 -24.34 8.98 6.26
C ALA A 233 -24.75 7.75 7.07
N GLY A 234 -23.97 7.32 8.04
CA GLY A 234 -24.18 6.10 8.83
C GLY A 234 -23.75 4.81 8.11
N ASP A 235 -22.98 4.95 7.02
CA ASP A 235 -22.51 3.82 6.23
C ASP A 235 -21.32 3.11 6.90
N GLU A 236 -21.07 1.87 6.47
CA GLU A 236 -19.83 1.17 6.80
C GLU A 236 -18.67 1.69 5.95
N PRO A 237 -17.41 1.69 6.47
CA PRO A 237 -16.26 2.05 5.67
C PRO A 237 -16.15 1.17 4.40
N THR A 238 -16.00 1.81 3.25
CA THR A 238 -15.86 1.14 1.93
C THR A 238 -14.42 1.08 1.44
N GLY A 239 -13.50 1.75 2.15
CA GLY A 239 -12.08 1.78 1.83
C GLY A 239 -11.34 0.50 2.22
N PRO A 240 -9.98 0.55 2.21
CA PRO A 240 -9.15 -0.57 2.61
C PRO A 240 -9.53 -1.08 4.00
N SER A 241 -9.81 -2.37 4.10
CA SER A 241 -10.34 -3.02 5.31
C SER A 241 -9.24 -3.46 6.27
N ALA A 242 -9.63 -3.92 7.47
CA ALA A 242 -8.70 -4.60 8.37
C ALA A 242 -8.07 -5.85 7.72
N TRP A 243 -8.80 -6.55 6.83
CA TRP A 243 -8.24 -7.66 6.04
C TRP A 243 -7.11 -7.18 5.11
N ASP A 244 -7.26 -6.04 4.45
CA ASP A 244 -6.21 -5.48 3.60
C ASP A 244 -4.96 -5.12 4.41
N GLY A 245 -5.15 -4.57 5.61
CA GLY A 245 -4.06 -4.31 6.56
C GLY A 245 -3.32 -5.58 6.98
N TYR A 246 -4.06 -6.64 7.32
CA TYR A 246 -3.49 -7.95 7.64
C TYR A 246 -2.70 -8.52 6.48
N ALA A 247 -3.28 -8.55 5.28
CA ALA A 247 -2.62 -9.10 4.10
C ALA A 247 -1.33 -8.33 3.78
N ALA A 248 -1.35 -7.00 3.84
CA ALA A 248 -0.16 -6.18 3.64
C ALA A 248 0.93 -6.49 4.68
N THR A 249 0.57 -6.66 5.96
CA THR A 249 1.51 -7.01 7.03
C THR A 249 2.15 -8.38 6.81
N VAL A 250 1.37 -9.40 6.44
CA VAL A 250 1.89 -10.76 6.18
C VAL A 250 2.82 -10.76 4.96
N ILE A 251 2.42 -10.13 3.85
CA ILE A 251 3.20 -10.11 2.62
C ILE A 251 4.52 -9.36 2.83
N THR A 252 4.49 -8.22 3.50
CA THR A 252 5.72 -7.45 3.76
C THR A 252 6.65 -8.16 4.74
N ALA A 253 6.13 -8.89 5.73
CA ALA A 253 6.94 -9.73 6.62
C ALA A 253 7.62 -10.86 5.85
N ALA A 254 6.90 -11.57 4.97
CA ALA A 254 7.48 -12.59 4.08
C ALA A 254 8.54 -11.98 3.14
N THR A 255 8.34 -10.72 2.69
CA THR A 255 9.33 -10.01 1.85
C THR A 255 10.62 -9.70 2.62
N VAL A 256 10.53 -9.37 3.91
CA VAL A 256 11.71 -9.21 4.77
C VAL A 256 12.44 -10.54 4.92
N GLU A 257 11.73 -11.63 5.16
CA GLU A 257 12.33 -12.98 5.22
C GLU A 257 13.02 -13.35 3.89
N ALA A 258 12.39 -13.04 2.75
CA ALA A 258 12.99 -13.23 1.43
C ALA A 258 14.27 -12.39 1.22
N LEU A 259 14.32 -11.15 1.74
CA LEU A 259 15.50 -10.30 1.71
C LEU A 259 16.66 -10.88 2.54
N GLU A 260 16.35 -11.50 3.67
CA GLU A 260 17.33 -12.06 4.60
C GLU A 260 17.85 -13.41 4.14
N SER A 261 16.94 -14.30 3.72
CA SER A 261 17.27 -15.66 3.31
C SER A 261 17.78 -15.79 1.87
N GLY A 262 17.38 -14.85 0.98
CA GLY A 262 17.63 -14.93 -0.47
C GLY A 262 16.75 -15.96 -1.19
N HIS A 263 15.77 -16.55 -0.52
CA HIS A 263 14.87 -17.55 -1.08
C HIS A 263 13.53 -16.94 -1.49
N ILE A 264 12.75 -17.73 -2.27
CA ILE A 264 11.33 -17.44 -2.48
C ILE A 264 10.59 -17.87 -1.22
N ILE A 265 9.76 -16.98 -0.68
CA ILE A 265 8.96 -17.19 0.52
C ILE A 265 7.47 -17.16 0.15
N ALA A 266 6.72 -18.15 0.60
CA ALA A 266 5.27 -18.14 0.54
C ALA A 266 4.69 -17.14 1.54
N THR A 267 3.59 -16.47 1.19
CA THR A 267 3.00 -15.43 2.05
C THR A 267 2.09 -15.99 3.15
N ASP A 268 1.70 -17.25 3.06
CA ASP A 268 0.86 -17.97 4.05
C ASP A 268 -0.36 -17.15 4.54
N LEU A 269 -1.02 -16.44 3.62
CA LEU A 269 -2.25 -15.73 3.93
C LEU A 269 -3.35 -16.71 4.36
N LYS A 270 -4.04 -16.40 5.45
CA LYS A 270 -5.26 -17.12 5.82
C LYS A 270 -6.35 -16.87 4.77
N PRO A 271 -7.35 -17.76 4.67
CA PRO A 271 -8.51 -17.50 3.82
C PRO A 271 -9.21 -16.19 4.23
N ARG A 272 -9.59 -15.36 3.23
CA ARG A 272 -10.31 -14.11 3.47
C ARG A 272 -11.69 -14.42 4.06
N PRO A 273 -12.04 -13.89 5.24
CA PRO A 273 -13.37 -14.13 5.82
C PRO A 273 -14.49 -13.58 4.92
N ALA A 274 -15.63 -14.25 4.89
CA ALA A 274 -16.82 -13.83 4.15
C ALA A 274 -17.28 -12.40 4.56
N PHE A 275 -17.04 -12.02 5.81
CA PHE A 275 -17.28 -10.67 6.33
C PHE A 275 -16.58 -9.56 5.52
N TYR A 276 -15.46 -9.86 4.90
CA TYR A 276 -14.70 -8.96 4.01
C TYR A 276 -14.87 -9.30 2.51
N GLY A 277 -15.89 -10.08 2.15
CA GLY A 277 -16.16 -10.47 0.77
C GLY A 277 -15.32 -11.68 0.29
N GLY A 278 -14.81 -12.50 1.20
CA GLY A 278 -14.23 -13.81 0.86
C GLY A 278 -15.29 -14.80 0.40
N ALA A 279 -14.87 -15.89 -0.24
CA ALA A 279 -15.75 -17.02 -0.53
C ALA A 279 -16.24 -17.65 0.80
N ALA A 280 -17.52 -17.99 0.85
CA ALA A 280 -18.13 -18.66 2.00
C ALA A 280 -17.67 -20.12 2.10
#